data_362ada43f43aaac0200f5440c453cc3d
#
_entry.id   362ada43f43aaac0200f5440c453cc3d
#
_cell.length_a   1.000
_cell.length_b   1.000
_cell.length_c   1.000
_cell.angle_alpha   90.00
_cell.angle_beta   90.00
_cell.angle_gamma   90.00
#
_symmetry.space_group_name_H-M   'P 1'
#
loop_
_entity.id
_entity.type
_entity.pdbx_description
1 polymer ?
#
loop_
_entity_poly.entity_id
_entity_poly.type
_entity_poly.pdbx_seq_one_letter_code
_entity_poly.pdbx_strand_id
1 'polypeptide(L)'
;MANERFMMAPVRPPDDINKPFFAYGIFKKGQIAHFKLEPFVSEVDEEAEIENCELKMRDGFPLVSETSGFKTKGHVLSFPKTHRMQAYDAIRKSLADSLYEWGTRTVNGQEVNVLFGKNPDDGAYTLDNYNGTYNNNYDCSKDIFFNELIEFLKLEFGKFENRPMDYDGDINDIFRLQMIYMMLWSAVDRYCKLKYGAINYIRDNLKLFSQDKVFTDSLEECKLMEPSQKIPYLHKFDKPIDLYYDVRCNVVHRGKDWNNNIKVLYHSLNNLLAIFENVTEKTF
;
A
#
# COMPACT_ATOMS: atom_id res chain seq x y z
N MET A 1 9.73 0.48 29.80
CA MET A 1 8.53 -0.16 29.23
C MET A 1 8.82 -0.35 27.75
N ALA A 2 9.00 -1.59 27.34
CA ALA A 2 9.35 -1.95 25.96
C ALA A 2 8.17 -1.61 25.04
N ASN A 3 8.45 -0.92 23.92
CA ASN A 3 7.53 -0.74 22.83
C ASN A 3 7.09 -2.13 22.35
N GLU A 4 5.95 -2.61 22.79
CA GLU A 4 5.21 -3.66 22.09
C GLU A 4 4.74 -3.04 20.76
N ARG A 5 5.62 -3.12 19.77
CA ARG A 5 5.19 -2.96 18.38
C ARG A 5 4.11 -4.01 18.17
N PHE A 6 2.96 -3.59 17.66
CA PHE A 6 1.96 -4.49 17.06
C PHE A 6 2.64 -5.21 15.88
N MET A 7 3.45 -6.21 16.19
CA MET A 7 4.02 -7.08 15.18
C MET A 7 2.98 -8.16 14.93
N MET A 8 2.41 -8.16 13.75
CA MET A 8 1.60 -9.29 13.29
C MET A 8 2.40 -10.56 13.52
N ALA A 9 1.76 -11.58 14.09
CA ALA A 9 2.43 -12.84 14.31
C ALA A 9 2.95 -13.37 12.96
N PRO A 10 4.22 -13.81 12.90
CA PRO A 10 4.78 -14.35 11.67
C PRO A 10 4.10 -15.67 11.31
N VAL A 11 3.96 -15.98 10.03
CA VAL A 11 3.45 -17.27 9.55
C VAL A 11 4.20 -18.40 10.20
N ARG A 12 3.52 -19.50 10.56
CA ARG A 12 4.18 -20.71 11.06
C ARG A 12 5.13 -21.27 10.02
N PRO A 13 6.15 -22.06 10.37
CA PRO A 13 6.96 -22.75 9.38
C PRO A 13 6.10 -23.79 8.62
N PRO A 14 6.48 -24.19 7.38
CA PRO A 14 5.81 -25.29 6.71
C PRO A 14 6.09 -26.63 7.42
N ASP A 15 5.23 -27.61 7.23
CA ASP A 15 5.36 -28.94 7.86
C ASP A 15 6.64 -29.66 7.43
N ASP A 16 7.08 -29.46 6.19
CA ASP A 16 8.31 -30.05 5.65
C ASP A 16 9.21 -29.02 5.00
N ILE A 17 10.23 -28.58 5.74
CA ILE A 17 11.26 -27.65 5.23
C ILE A 17 12.24 -28.29 4.23
N ASN A 18 12.15 -29.61 3.96
CA ASN A 18 12.99 -30.24 2.95
C ASN A 18 12.51 -30.00 1.52
N LYS A 19 11.25 -29.66 1.34
CA LYS A 19 10.70 -29.27 0.06
C LYS A 19 11.22 -27.91 -0.37
N PRO A 20 11.46 -27.65 -1.65
CA PRO A 20 11.74 -26.31 -2.14
C PRO A 20 10.54 -25.39 -2.00
N PHE A 21 10.76 -24.10 -2.17
CA PHE A 21 9.73 -23.06 -2.05
C PHE A 21 9.30 -22.57 -3.43
N PHE A 22 8.00 -22.59 -3.70
CA PHE A 22 7.43 -21.91 -4.85
C PHE A 22 7.24 -20.42 -4.53
N ALA A 23 8.14 -19.63 -5.07
CA ALA A 23 8.16 -18.18 -4.91
C ALA A 23 7.32 -17.50 -5.99
N TYR A 24 6.27 -16.82 -5.59
CA TYR A 24 5.48 -15.95 -6.43
C TYR A 24 5.48 -14.51 -5.88
N GLY A 25 4.97 -13.57 -6.64
CA GLY A 25 4.88 -12.18 -6.19
C GLY A 25 6.22 -11.63 -5.71
N ILE A 26 6.24 -11.12 -4.49
CA ILE A 26 7.40 -10.41 -3.90
C ILE A 26 8.64 -11.27 -3.67
N PHE A 27 8.52 -12.60 -3.67
CA PHE A 27 9.65 -13.51 -3.44
C PHE A 27 10.33 -14.00 -4.72
N LYS A 28 9.76 -13.72 -5.89
CA LYS A 28 10.39 -14.07 -7.17
C LYS A 28 11.76 -13.40 -7.27
N LYS A 29 12.69 -14.03 -7.98
CA LYS A 29 14.01 -13.43 -8.26
C LYS A 29 13.84 -12.04 -8.87
N GLY A 30 14.61 -11.09 -8.35
CA GLY A 30 14.51 -9.68 -8.74
C GLY A 30 13.39 -8.87 -8.05
N GLN A 31 12.55 -9.50 -7.20
CA GLN A 31 11.50 -8.82 -6.46
C GLN A 31 11.94 -8.39 -5.06
N ILE A 32 11.17 -7.48 -4.45
CA ILE A 32 11.54 -6.75 -3.23
C ILE A 32 11.89 -7.64 -2.03
N ALA A 33 11.32 -8.83 -1.90
CA ALA A 33 11.61 -9.72 -0.78
C ALA A 33 12.65 -10.81 -1.12
N HIS A 34 13.03 -10.94 -2.40
CA HIS A 34 13.98 -11.97 -2.81
C HIS A 34 15.36 -11.79 -2.18
N PHE A 35 15.83 -10.56 -1.98
CA PHE A 35 17.14 -10.28 -1.37
C PHE A 35 17.32 -10.94 0.01
N LYS A 36 16.22 -11.18 0.73
CA LYS A 36 16.25 -11.88 2.03
C LYS A 36 16.51 -13.37 1.89
N LEU A 37 16.24 -13.94 0.73
CA LEU A 37 16.37 -15.37 0.42
C LEU A 37 17.65 -15.66 -0.38
N GLU A 38 18.13 -14.70 -1.15
CA GLU A 38 19.28 -14.83 -2.02
C GLU A 38 20.52 -15.48 -1.34
N PRO A 39 20.87 -15.17 -0.08
CA PRO A 39 22.00 -15.81 0.59
C PRO A 39 21.80 -17.31 0.86
N PHE A 40 20.58 -17.81 0.78
CA PHE A 40 20.22 -19.19 1.10
C PHE A 40 19.84 -20.02 -0.11
N VAL A 41 19.66 -19.41 -1.29
CA VAL A 41 19.24 -20.08 -2.52
C VAL A 41 20.42 -20.78 -3.16
N SER A 42 20.28 -22.07 -3.49
CA SER A 42 21.26 -22.84 -4.26
C SER A 42 20.90 -22.96 -5.74
N GLU A 43 19.60 -22.96 -6.06
CA GLU A 43 19.09 -23.15 -7.41
C GLU A 43 17.75 -22.43 -7.57
N VAL A 44 17.50 -21.89 -8.77
CA VAL A 44 16.24 -21.22 -9.13
C VAL A 44 15.75 -21.80 -10.46
N ASP A 45 14.54 -22.35 -10.46
CA ASP A 45 13.77 -22.63 -11.68
C ASP A 45 12.84 -21.44 -11.93
N GLU A 46 13.13 -20.62 -12.93
CA GLU A 46 12.42 -19.38 -13.24
C GLU A 46 11.17 -19.59 -14.11
N GLU A 47 10.99 -20.78 -14.69
CA GLU A 47 9.87 -21.11 -15.59
C GLU A 47 8.78 -21.96 -14.90
N ALA A 48 8.69 -21.90 -13.60
CA ALA A 48 7.79 -22.72 -12.80
C ALA A 48 6.35 -22.18 -12.83
N GLU A 49 5.38 -23.11 -12.95
CA GLU A 49 3.94 -22.81 -12.84
C GLU A 49 3.27 -23.77 -11.87
N ILE A 50 2.30 -23.28 -11.10
CA ILE A 50 1.35 -24.12 -10.35
C ILE A 50 -0.03 -24.07 -11.00
N GLU A 51 -0.62 -25.24 -11.17
CA GLU A 51 -1.94 -25.40 -11.79
C GLU A 51 -3.06 -25.28 -10.75
N ASN A 52 -4.26 -24.92 -11.24
CA ASN A 52 -5.45 -24.71 -10.42
C ASN A 52 -5.22 -23.73 -9.28
N CYS A 53 -4.45 -22.70 -9.57
CA CYS A 53 -4.09 -21.65 -8.62
C CYS A 53 -4.19 -20.30 -9.32
N GLU A 54 -4.95 -19.41 -8.72
CA GLU A 54 -5.16 -18.05 -9.17
C GLU A 54 -4.31 -17.08 -8.34
N LEU A 55 -3.65 -16.15 -9.00
CA LEU A 55 -2.94 -15.06 -8.35
C LEU A 55 -3.90 -13.89 -8.09
N LYS A 56 -3.98 -13.48 -6.86
CA LYS A 56 -4.79 -12.35 -6.40
C LYS A 56 -3.94 -11.31 -5.69
N MET A 57 -4.45 -10.10 -5.58
CA MET A 57 -3.86 -9.02 -4.77
C MET A 57 -4.84 -8.62 -3.68
N ARG A 58 -4.40 -8.56 -2.43
CA ARG A 58 -5.16 -8.03 -1.31
C ARG A 58 -4.25 -7.18 -0.43
N ASP A 59 -4.71 -5.99 -0.09
CA ASP A 59 -3.94 -5.05 0.76
C ASP A 59 -2.51 -4.79 0.27
N GLY A 60 -2.29 -4.86 -1.06
CA GLY A 60 -0.97 -4.73 -1.67
C GLY A 60 -0.08 -5.96 -1.54
N PHE A 61 -0.62 -7.10 -1.06
CA PHE A 61 0.11 -8.36 -0.96
C PHE A 61 -0.41 -9.36 -1.98
N PRO A 62 0.48 -9.95 -2.81
CA PRO A 62 0.09 -11.01 -3.73
C PRO A 62 -0.29 -12.26 -2.94
N LEU A 63 -1.43 -12.84 -3.25
CA LEU A 63 -1.96 -14.08 -2.69
C LEU A 63 -2.14 -15.12 -3.79
N VAL A 64 -1.95 -16.38 -3.46
CA VAL A 64 -2.38 -17.48 -4.31
C VAL A 64 -3.60 -18.15 -3.68
N SER A 65 -4.64 -18.37 -4.47
CA SER A 65 -5.84 -19.12 -4.07
C SER A 65 -6.02 -20.37 -4.93
N GLU A 66 -6.61 -21.41 -4.38
CA GLU A 66 -7.00 -22.60 -5.14
C GLU A 66 -8.20 -22.27 -6.01
N THR A 67 -8.01 -22.20 -7.31
CA THR A 67 -9.07 -21.89 -8.28
C THR A 67 -8.86 -22.72 -9.53
N SER A 68 -9.84 -23.60 -9.83
CA SER A 68 -9.78 -24.49 -10.99
C SER A 68 -9.67 -23.71 -12.30
N GLY A 69 -8.80 -24.18 -13.19
CA GLY A 69 -8.62 -23.62 -14.53
C GLY A 69 -7.64 -22.45 -14.60
N PHE A 70 -7.14 -21.97 -13.47
CA PHE A 70 -6.13 -20.91 -13.41
C PHE A 70 -4.73 -21.50 -13.23
N LYS A 71 -3.72 -20.72 -13.63
CA LYS A 71 -2.30 -21.04 -13.41
C LYS A 71 -1.58 -19.83 -12.86
N THR A 72 -0.70 -20.06 -11.90
CA THR A 72 0.15 -18.99 -11.33
C THR A 72 1.60 -19.26 -11.69
N LYS A 73 2.25 -18.28 -12.35
CA LYS A 73 3.68 -18.30 -12.67
C LYS A 73 4.51 -17.87 -11.46
N GLY A 74 5.60 -18.58 -11.25
CA GLY A 74 6.52 -18.32 -10.15
C GLY A 74 7.91 -18.86 -10.41
N HIS A 75 8.71 -18.94 -9.35
CA HIS A 75 10.02 -19.56 -9.38
C HIS A 75 10.09 -20.66 -8.31
N VAL A 76 10.74 -21.77 -8.60
CA VAL A 76 11.06 -22.75 -7.54
C VAL A 76 12.45 -22.41 -7.00
N LEU A 77 12.51 -22.13 -5.70
CA LEU A 77 13.74 -21.85 -4.97
C LEU A 77 14.16 -23.08 -4.16
N SER A 78 15.32 -23.63 -4.48
CA SER A 78 15.93 -24.72 -3.73
C SER A 78 16.91 -24.20 -2.69
N PHE A 79 16.87 -24.77 -1.51
CA PHE A 79 17.74 -24.40 -0.40
C PHE A 79 18.64 -25.57 0.02
N PRO A 80 19.96 -25.39 0.19
CA PRO A 80 20.84 -26.42 0.70
C PRO A 80 20.41 -26.81 2.11
N LYS A 81 20.62 -28.08 2.49
CA LYS A 81 20.20 -28.63 3.79
C LYS A 81 20.65 -27.78 4.97
N THR A 82 21.81 -27.18 4.88
CA THR A 82 22.41 -26.31 5.92
C THR A 82 21.71 -24.98 6.11
N HIS A 83 20.96 -24.48 5.10
CA HIS A 83 20.35 -23.16 5.10
C HIS A 83 18.80 -23.18 5.08
N ARG A 84 18.16 -24.35 4.97
CA ARG A 84 16.71 -24.46 4.86
C ARG A 84 15.97 -23.78 6.00
N MET A 85 16.42 -24.00 7.22
CA MET A 85 15.79 -23.38 8.39
C MET A 85 15.85 -21.85 8.33
N GLN A 86 17.02 -21.28 7.98
CA GLN A 86 17.19 -19.84 7.86
C GLN A 86 16.35 -19.26 6.73
N ALA A 87 16.29 -19.94 5.56
CA ALA A 87 15.49 -19.53 4.43
C ALA A 87 13.99 -19.46 4.78
N TYR A 88 13.44 -20.54 5.36
CA TYR A 88 12.05 -20.56 5.79
C TYR A 88 11.76 -19.60 6.95
N ASP A 89 12.72 -19.36 7.83
CA ASP A 89 12.59 -18.33 8.87
C ASP A 89 12.55 -16.92 8.28
N ALA A 90 13.32 -16.65 7.24
CA ALA A 90 13.26 -15.37 6.50
C ALA A 90 11.93 -15.17 5.76
N ILE A 91 11.38 -16.22 5.14
CA ILE A 91 10.08 -16.17 4.46
C ILE A 91 8.98 -15.84 5.49
N ARG A 92 8.86 -16.66 6.55
CA ARG A 92 7.79 -16.51 7.53
C ARG A 92 7.81 -15.16 8.25
N LYS A 93 8.99 -14.59 8.54
CA LYS A 93 9.14 -13.27 9.17
C LYS A 93 8.78 -12.11 8.26
N SER A 94 8.65 -12.37 6.97
CA SER A 94 8.27 -11.36 5.97
C SER A 94 6.77 -11.25 5.78
N LEU A 95 5.98 -12.16 6.35
CA LEU A 95 4.55 -12.30 6.12
C LEU A 95 3.76 -12.44 7.42
N ALA A 96 2.51 -11.98 7.39
CA ALA A 96 1.60 -12.08 8.52
C ALA A 96 0.84 -13.42 8.52
N ASP A 97 0.75 -14.08 9.66
CA ASP A 97 -0.03 -15.32 9.84
C ASP A 97 -1.53 -15.13 9.52
N SER A 98 -2.04 -13.91 9.71
CA SER A 98 -3.43 -13.58 9.37
C SER A 98 -3.73 -13.63 7.88
N LEU A 99 -2.72 -13.51 7.01
CA LEU A 99 -2.89 -13.43 5.56
C LEU A 99 -2.54 -14.71 4.83
N TYR A 100 -1.66 -15.55 5.39
CA TYR A 100 -1.09 -16.69 4.67
C TYR A 100 -1.12 -17.97 5.47
N GLU A 101 -1.20 -19.08 4.74
CA GLU A 101 -0.99 -20.43 5.26
C GLU A 101 -0.15 -21.26 4.28
N TRP A 102 0.52 -22.28 4.81
CA TRP A 102 1.32 -23.18 3.99
C TRP A 102 0.46 -24.29 3.39
N GLY A 103 0.77 -24.61 2.12
CA GLY A 103 0.32 -25.81 1.46
C GLY A 103 1.40 -26.40 0.58
N THR A 104 1.09 -27.46 -0.13
CA THR A 104 2.01 -28.18 -1.04
C THR A 104 1.40 -28.29 -2.42
N ARG A 105 2.21 -28.13 -3.47
CA ARG A 105 1.85 -28.38 -4.87
C ARG A 105 2.96 -29.16 -5.57
N THR A 106 2.59 -29.79 -6.67
CA THR A 106 3.56 -30.45 -7.56
C THR A 106 3.90 -29.51 -8.71
N VAL A 107 5.19 -29.24 -8.90
CA VAL A 107 5.73 -28.45 -9.99
C VAL A 107 6.80 -29.28 -10.68
N ASN A 108 6.67 -29.50 -11.98
CA ASN A 108 7.63 -30.29 -12.78
C ASN A 108 7.95 -31.68 -12.17
N GLY A 109 6.95 -32.30 -11.52
CA GLY A 109 7.10 -33.62 -10.85
C GLY A 109 7.71 -33.55 -9.45
N GLN A 110 8.04 -32.38 -8.93
CA GLN A 110 8.57 -32.18 -7.59
C GLN A 110 7.54 -31.51 -6.68
N GLU A 111 7.41 -32.00 -5.44
CA GLU A 111 6.60 -31.31 -4.44
C GLU A 111 7.32 -30.07 -3.91
N VAL A 112 6.59 -28.95 -3.85
CA VAL A 112 7.07 -27.64 -3.36
C VAL A 112 6.14 -27.10 -2.28
N ASN A 113 6.71 -26.35 -1.34
CA ASN A 113 5.93 -25.57 -0.38
C ASN A 113 5.43 -24.30 -1.06
N VAL A 114 4.16 -23.97 -0.86
CA VAL A 114 3.49 -22.78 -1.39
C VAL A 114 2.80 -22.05 -0.25
N LEU A 115 2.81 -20.72 -0.29
CA LEU A 115 2.01 -19.89 0.58
C LEU A 115 0.68 -19.57 -0.08
N PHE A 116 -0.42 -20.00 0.52
CA PHE A 116 -1.78 -19.67 0.08
C PHE A 116 -2.33 -18.52 0.90
N GLY A 117 -3.17 -17.71 0.27
CA GLY A 117 -3.91 -16.66 0.96
C GLY A 117 -5.02 -17.23 1.83
N LYS A 118 -5.11 -16.80 3.08
CA LYS A 118 -6.29 -17.05 3.92
C LYS A 118 -7.43 -16.12 3.49
N ASN A 119 -8.65 -16.66 3.37
CA ASN A 119 -9.84 -15.91 2.92
C ASN A 119 -9.56 -15.12 1.62
N PRO A 120 -9.16 -15.79 0.52
CA PRO A 120 -8.62 -15.13 -0.66
C PRO A 120 -9.65 -14.28 -1.43
N ASP A 121 -10.94 -14.39 -1.11
CA ASP A 121 -12.01 -13.63 -1.76
C ASP A 121 -12.40 -12.37 -0.99
N ASP A 122 -11.84 -12.18 0.20
CA ASP A 122 -12.14 -11.06 1.08
C ASP A 122 -11.31 -9.82 0.67
N GLY A 123 -11.91 -8.93 -0.11
CA GLY A 123 -11.28 -7.70 -0.59
C GLY A 123 -10.11 -7.88 -1.54
N ALA A 124 -9.97 -9.06 -2.15
CA ALA A 124 -8.92 -9.34 -3.13
C ALA A 124 -9.43 -9.19 -4.57
N TYR A 125 -8.52 -8.86 -5.48
CA TYR A 125 -8.79 -8.85 -6.91
C TYR A 125 -7.78 -9.72 -7.68
N THR A 126 -8.22 -10.25 -8.83
CA THR A 126 -7.40 -11.13 -9.67
C THR A 126 -6.28 -10.35 -10.35
N LEU A 127 -5.10 -10.94 -10.41
CA LEU A 127 -3.98 -10.50 -11.24
C LEU A 127 -3.76 -11.49 -12.38
N ASP A 128 -3.76 -11.00 -13.61
CA ASP A 128 -3.44 -11.84 -14.78
C ASP A 128 -2.01 -12.34 -14.75
N ASN A 129 -1.09 -11.51 -14.29
CA ASN A 129 0.32 -11.85 -14.15
C ASN A 129 1.03 -10.91 -13.18
N TYR A 130 1.95 -11.46 -12.37
CA TYR A 130 2.85 -10.66 -11.56
C TYR A 130 4.16 -10.44 -12.33
N ASN A 131 4.19 -9.40 -13.15
CA ASN A 131 5.34 -9.04 -13.99
C ASN A 131 6.07 -7.84 -13.43
N GLY A 132 7.39 -7.96 -13.30
CA GLY A 132 8.24 -6.84 -12.94
C GLY A 132 8.29 -6.53 -11.44
N THR A 133 8.50 -5.28 -11.12
CA THR A 133 8.60 -4.80 -9.75
C THR A 133 7.23 -4.82 -9.06
N TYR A 134 7.23 -4.95 -7.75
CA TYR A 134 6.03 -4.86 -6.90
C TYR A 134 5.11 -3.70 -7.29
N ASN A 135 5.69 -2.57 -7.65
CA ASN A 135 4.99 -1.33 -7.98
C ASN A 135 4.16 -1.39 -9.27
N ASN A 136 4.52 -2.26 -10.23
CA ASN A 136 3.84 -2.34 -11.53
C ASN A 136 2.61 -3.26 -11.52
N ASN A 137 2.34 -3.92 -10.40
CA ASN A 137 1.26 -4.89 -10.30
C ASN A 137 0.16 -4.46 -9.33
N TYR A 138 0.35 -3.33 -8.68
CA TYR A 138 -0.61 -2.82 -7.73
C TYR A 138 -1.59 -1.86 -8.41
N ASP A 139 -2.86 -2.26 -8.43
CA ASP A 139 -3.97 -1.50 -8.98
C ASP A 139 -4.79 -0.90 -7.82
N CYS A 140 -4.56 0.37 -7.51
CA CYS A 140 -5.25 1.02 -6.39
C CYS A 140 -6.74 1.25 -6.68
N SER A 141 -7.17 1.28 -7.96
CA SER A 141 -8.60 1.42 -8.30
C SER A 141 -9.41 0.19 -7.89
N LYS A 142 -8.76 -0.96 -7.79
CA LYS A 142 -9.34 -2.23 -7.34
C LYS A 142 -9.16 -2.49 -5.84
N ASP A 143 -8.35 -1.66 -5.15
CA ASP A 143 -8.17 -1.79 -3.71
C ASP A 143 -9.38 -1.20 -2.97
N ILE A 144 -10.18 -2.07 -2.38
CA ILE A 144 -11.39 -1.70 -1.64
C ILE A 144 -11.09 -0.68 -0.52
N PHE A 145 -9.90 -0.73 0.07
CA PHE A 145 -9.51 0.23 1.11
C PHE A 145 -9.53 1.67 0.60
N PHE A 146 -9.00 1.94 -0.61
CA PHE A 146 -9.00 3.30 -1.15
C PHE A 146 -10.39 3.75 -1.54
N ASN A 147 -11.18 2.89 -2.19
CA ASN A 147 -12.53 3.22 -2.61
C ASN A 147 -13.41 3.57 -1.40
N GLU A 148 -13.46 2.68 -0.42
CA GLU A 148 -14.25 2.89 0.80
C GLU A 148 -13.74 4.11 1.61
N LEU A 149 -12.43 4.28 1.70
CA LEU A 149 -11.86 5.42 2.43
C LEU A 149 -12.15 6.75 1.76
N ILE A 150 -12.01 6.85 0.43
CA ILE A 150 -12.29 8.09 -0.30
C ILE A 150 -13.77 8.47 -0.14
N GLU A 151 -14.68 7.53 -0.34
CA GLU A 151 -16.12 7.78 -0.15
C GLU A 151 -16.44 8.21 1.30
N PHE A 152 -15.84 7.56 2.30
CA PHE A 152 -15.98 7.97 3.69
C PHE A 152 -15.46 9.40 3.93
N LEU A 153 -14.27 9.74 3.41
CA LEU A 153 -13.68 11.06 3.58
C LEU A 153 -14.54 12.14 2.91
N LYS A 154 -15.08 11.88 1.72
CA LYS A 154 -16.00 12.79 1.01
C LYS A 154 -17.28 13.01 1.82
N LEU A 155 -17.86 11.94 2.33
CA LEU A 155 -19.07 12.02 3.15
C LEU A 155 -18.83 12.84 4.45
N GLU A 156 -17.75 12.58 5.14
CA GLU A 156 -17.41 13.30 6.38
C GLU A 156 -17.03 14.76 6.11
N PHE A 157 -16.29 15.04 5.05
CA PHE A 157 -15.89 16.39 4.66
C PHE A 157 -17.09 17.20 4.16
N GLY A 158 -18.02 16.60 3.40
CA GLY A 158 -19.23 17.25 2.90
C GLY A 158 -20.12 17.83 4.00
N LYS A 159 -20.01 17.36 5.24
CA LYS A 159 -20.71 17.96 6.40
C LYS A 159 -20.25 19.39 6.71
N PHE A 160 -19.14 19.82 6.11
CA PHE A 160 -18.56 21.17 6.29
C PHE A 160 -18.78 22.11 5.10
N GLU A 161 -19.26 21.63 3.93
CA GLU A 161 -19.36 22.41 2.69
C GLU A 161 -20.24 23.65 2.80
N ASN A 162 -21.26 23.63 3.65
CA ASN A 162 -22.21 24.73 3.81
C ASN A 162 -21.90 25.60 5.05
N ARG A 163 -20.74 25.45 5.68
CA ARG A 163 -20.38 26.25 6.84
C ARG A 163 -19.60 27.48 6.44
N PRO A 164 -19.94 28.68 6.95
CA PRO A 164 -19.18 29.88 6.65
C PRO A 164 -17.71 29.73 7.11
N MET A 165 -16.78 30.11 6.26
CA MET A 165 -15.33 30.05 6.56
C MET A 165 -14.90 31.01 7.67
N ASP A 166 -15.79 31.92 8.12
CA ASP A 166 -15.57 32.81 9.27
C ASP A 166 -15.99 32.18 10.59
N TYR A 167 -16.16 30.88 10.57
CA TYR A 167 -16.62 30.10 11.66
C TYR A 167 -15.63 30.13 12.83
N ASP A 168 -16.03 30.73 13.94
CA ASP A 168 -15.48 30.48 15.28
C ASP A 168 -15.88 29.06 15.68
N GLY A 169 -15.28 28.08 15.01
CA GLY A 169 -15.73 26.70 14.98
C GLY A 169 -15.79 26.08 16.36
N ASP A 170 -16.82 25.30 16.60
CA ASP A 170 -16.82 24.33 17.70
C ASP A 170 -15.50 23.52 17.63
N ILE A 171 -14.83 23.40 18.75
CA ILE A 171 -13.58 22.63 18.86
C ILE A 171 -13.72 21.20 18.33
N ASN A 172 -14.94 20.65 18.41
CA ASN A 172 -15.27 19.33 17.83
C ASN A 172 -15.16 19.30 16.31
N ASP A 173 -15.51 20.38 15.62
CA ASP A 173 -15.40 20.46 14.17
C ASP A 173 -13.94 20.54 13.76
N ILE A 174 -13.11 21.24 14.52
CA ILE A 174 -11.65 21.27 14.32
C ILE A 174 -11.07 19.86 14.46
N PHE A 175 -11.44 19.14 15.52
CA PHE A 175 -10.98 17.76 15.71
C PHE A 175 -11.45 16.83 14.58
N ARG A 176 -12.67 16.97 14.09
CA ARG A 176 -13.17 16.18 12.95
C ARG A 176 -12.37 16.48 11.68
N LEU A 177 -12.15 17.74 11.33
CA LEU A 177 -11.31 18.11 10.17
C LEU A 177 -9.90 17.55 10.30
N GLN A 178 -9.31 17.59 11.48
CA GLN A 178 -8.00 16.97 11.74
C GLN A 178 -8.02 15.47 11.54
N MET A 179 -9.03 14.78 12.06
CA MET A 179 -9.16 13.33 11.90
C MET A 179 -9.29 12.95 10.43
N ILE A 180 -10.14 13.66 9.66
CA ILE A 180 -10.31 13.45 8.23
C ILE A 180 -8.97 13.67 7.51
N TYR A 181 -8.28 14.75 7.82
CA TYR A 181 -6.97 15.06 7.23
C TYR A 181 -5.92 13.99 7.52
N MET A 182 -5.87 13.48 8.74
CA MET A 182 -4.94 12.41 9.13
C MET A 182 -5.27 11.09 8.46
N MET A 183 -6.57 10.77 8.28
CA MET A 183 -7.00 9.58 7.54
C MET A 183 -6.60 9.68 6.06
N LEU A 184 -6.79 10.85 5.43
CA LEU A 184 -6.33 11.09 4.06
C LEU A 184 -4.81 10.90 3.93
N TRP A 185 -4.03 11.42 4.90
CA TRP A 185 -2.58 11.20 4.92
C TRP A 185 -2.18 9.74 5.11
N SER A 186 -2.97 8.98 5.87
CA SER A 186 -2.74 7.53 5.99
C SER A 186 -2.95 6.82 4.65
N ALA A 187 -3.92 7.27 3.86
CA ALA A 187 -4.13 6.76 2.50
C ALA A 187 -2.98 7.14 1.55
N VAL A 188 -2.55 8.40 1.57
CA VAL A 188 -1.40 8.87 0.77
C VAL A 188 -0.13 8.10 1.13
N ASP A 189 0.15 7.90 2.42
CA ASP A 189 1.32 7.11 2.87
C ASP A 189 1.22 5.64 2.41
N ARG A 190 0.03 5.03 2.53
CA ARG A 190 -0.23 3.67 2.03
C ARG A 190 0.01 3.59 0.52
N TYR A 191 -0.58 4.48 -0.25
CA TYR A 191 -0.39 4.55 -1.71
C TYR A 191 1.10 4.66 -2.08
N CYS A 192 1.80 5.59 -1.45
CA CYS A 192 3.22 5.79 -1.69
C CYS A 192 4.06 4.54 -1.36
N LYS A 193 3.76 3.85 -0.27
CA LYS A 193 4.42 2.59 0.10
C LYS A 193 4.15 1.47 -0.88
N LEU A 194 2.92 1.37 -1.36
CA LEU A 194 2.53 0.34 -2.32
C LEU A 194 3.13 0.61 -3.70
N LYS A 195 3.18 1.87 -4.12
CA LYS A 195 3.66 2.25 -5.45
C LYS A 195 5.18 2.38 -5.53
N TYR A 196 5.82 2.96 -4.53
CA TYR A 196 7.26 3.31 -4.56
C TYR A 196 8.13 2.46 -3.65
N GLY A 197 7.53 1.65 -2.79
CA GLY A 197 8.22 0.72 -1.90
C GLY A 197 8.12 1.06 -0.42
N ALA A 198 7.87 0.03 0.38
CA ALA A 198 7.67 0.14 1.83
C ALA A 198 8.95 0.43 2.63
N ILE A 199 10.13 0.29 2.01
CA ILE A 199 11.43 0.44 2.68
C ILE A 199 11.85 1.91 2.79
N ASN A 200 11.34 2.75 1.89
CA ASN A 200 11.70 4.16 1.83
C ASN A 200 11.13 4.94 3.01
N TYR A 201 11.85 5.97 3.45
CA TYR A 201 11.28 6.96 4.36
C TYR A 201 10.14 7.70 3.66
N ILE A 202 9.16 8.15 4.46
CA ILE A 202 7.98 8.87 3.93
C ILE A 202 8.37 10.06 3.04
N ARG A 203 9.41 10.80 3.39
CA ARG A 203 9.89 11.96 2.60
C ARG A 203 10.40 11.57 1.22
N ASP A 204 11.07 10.43 1.10
CA ASP A 204 11.58 9.93 -0.18
C ASP A 204 10.41 9.49 -1.07
N ASN A 205 9.44 8.81 -0.50
CA ASN A 205 8.22 8.42 -1.20
C ASN A 205 7.39 9.64 -1.64
N LEU A 206 7.25 10.67 -0.80
CA LEU A 206 6.55 11.91 -1.16
C LEU A 206 7.28 12.68 -2.26
N LYS A 207 8.61 12.62 -2.31
CA LYS A 207 9.38 13.19 -3.40
C LYS A 207 9.07 12.48 -4.72
N LEU A 208 9.00 11.15 -4.72
CA LEU A 208 8.61 10.37 -5.90
C LEU A 208 7.16 10.67 -6.29
N PHE A 209 6.25 10.73 -5.32
CA PHE A 209 4.85 11.08 -5.54
C PHE A 209 4.68 12.46 -6.18
N SER A 210 5.43 13.46 -5.72
CA SER A 210 5.39 14.82 -6.27
C SER A 210 5.91 14.92 -7.71
N GLN A 211 6.65 13.92 -8.19
CA GLN A 211 7.18 13.82 -9.55
C GLN A 211 6.33 12.89 -10.43
N ASP A 212 5.37 12.21 -9.86
CA ASP A 212 4.47 11.33 -10.60
C ASP A 212 3.59 12.14 -11.54
N LYS A 213 3.50 11.68 -12.81
CA LYS A 213 2.72 12.37 -13.83
C LYS A 213 1.25 12.47 -13.43
N VAL A 214 0.69 11.42 -12.83
CA VAL A 214 -0.73 11.42 -12.42
C VAL A 214 -0.99 12.47 -11.33
N PHE A 215 -0.08 12.59 -10.35
CA PHE A 215 -0.17 13.63 -9.33
C PHE A 215 -0.04 15.03 -9.94
N THR A 216 0.93 15.25 -10.83
CA THR A 216 1.16 16.57 -11.44
C THR A 216 0.00 16.99 -12.33
N ASP A 217 -0.55 16.09 -13.14
CA ASP A 217 -1.73 16.34 -13.97
C ASP A 217 -2.95 16.66 -13.10
N SER A 218 -3.19 15.90 -12.03
CA SER A 218 -4.29 16.13 -11.07
C SER A 218 -4.13 17.46 -10.34
N LEU A 219 -2.91 17.82 -9.99
CA LEU A 219 -2.61 19.13 -9.38
C LEU A 219 -2.92 20.28 -10.34
N GLU A 220 -2.56 20.18 -11.62
CA GLU A 220 -2.87 21.21 -12.63
C GLU A 220 -4.39 21.35 -12.82
N GLU A 221 -5.13 20.24 -12.84
CA GLU A 221 -6.59 20.27 -12.90
C GLU A 221 -7.18 20.99 -11.68
N CYS A 222 -6.69 20.72 -10.47
CA CYS A 222 -7.10 21.45 -9.26
C CYS A 222 -6.76 22.94 -9.30
N LYS A 223 -5.65 23.34 -9.94
CA LYS A 223 -5.29 24.76 -10.12
C LYS A 223 -6.25 25.51 -11.05
N LEU A 224 -6.92 24.80 -11.95
CA LEU A 224 -7.93 25.37 -12.87
C LEU A 224 -9.31 25.53 -12.20
N MET A 225 -9.50 24.99 -10.98
CA MET A 225 -10.72 25.20 -10.21
C MET A 225 -10.93 26.67 -9.85
N GLU A 226 -12.18 27.03 -9.53
CA GLU A 226 -12.57 28.39 -9.14
C GLU A 226 -11.64 28.99 -8.09
N PRO A 227 -11.31 30.30 -8.17
CA PRO A 227 -10.42 30.98 -7.21
C PRO A 227 -10.83 30.85 -5.76
N SER A 228 -12.13 30.72 -5.48
CA SER A 228 -12.70 30.51 -4.15
C SER A 228 -12.32 29.17 -3.53
N GLN A 229 -11.92 28.20 -4.34
CA GLN A 229 -11.54 26.85 -3.93
C GLN A 229 -10.02 26.68 -3.84
N LYS A 230 -9.24 27.70 -4.23
CA LYS A 230 -7.76 27.61 -4.20
C LYS A 230 -7.19 27.86 -2.82
N ILE A 231 -6.18 27.11 -2.45
CA ILE A 231 -5.38 27.42 -1.27
C ILE A 231 -4.66 28.75 -1.51
N PRO A 232 -4.83 29.77 -0.64
CA PRO A 232 -4.26 31.10 -0.87
C PRO A 232 -2.73 31.14 -1.02
N TYR A 233 -2.04 30.07 -0.61
CA TYR A 233 -0.58 30.00 -0.56
C TYR A 233 0.03 28.95 -1.50
N LEU A 234 -0.78 28.23 -2.29
CA LEU A 234 -0.27 27.15 -3.16
C LEU A 234 0.77 27.67 -4.17
N HIS A 235 0.62 28.91 -4.64
CA HIS A 235 1.55 29.55 -5.57
C HIS A 235 2.92 29.92 -4.95
N LYS A 236 3.06 29.86 -3.62
CA LYS A 236 4.30 30.18 -2.91
C LYS A 236 5.20 28.97 -2.68
N PHE A 237 4.73 27.78 -3.02
CA PHE A 237 5.45 26.54 -2.82
C PHE A 237 5.88 25.95 -4.17
N ASP A 238 7.18 25.77 -4.33
CA ASP A 238 7.75 25.07 -5.48
C ASP A 238 7.32 23.60 -5.52
N LYS A 239 6.92 23.07 -4.36
CA LYS A 239 6.46 21.69 -4.18
C LYS A 239 5.17 21.68 -3.36
N PRO A 240 4.01 21.63 -4.00
CA PRO A 240 2.72 21.63 -3.30
C PRO A 240 2.56 20.54 -2.24
N ILE A 241 3.16 19.37 -2.47
CA ILE A 241 3.11 18.26 -1.50
C ILE A 241 3.80 18.63 -0.17
N ASP A 242 4.84 19.48 -0.20
CA ASP A 242 5.52 19.93 1.01
C ASP A 242 4.59 20.80 1.87
N LEU A 243 3.75 21.65 1.24
CA LEU A 243 2.72 22.42 1.95
C LEU A 243 1.74 21.49 2.68
N TYR A 244 1.19 20.51 1.97
CA TYR A 244 0.24 19.58 2.56
C TYR A 244 0.89 18.77 3.69
N TYR A 245 2.15 18.38 3.52
CA TYR A 245 2.90 17.67 4.55
C TYR A 245 3.18 18.54 5.77
N ASP A 246 3.49 19.82 5.58
CA ASP A 246 3.70 20.77 6.68
C ASP A 246 2.39 21.00 7.47
N VAL A 247 1.25 21.08 6.80
CA VAL A 247 -0.06 21.12 7.47
C VAL A 247 -0.26 19.87 8.31
N ARG A 248 0.03 18.67 7.76
CA ARG A 248 0.00 17.41 8.52
C ARG A 248 0.89 17.43 9.75
N CYS A 249 2.12 17.91 9.63
CA CYS A 249 3.06 18.02 10.75
C CYS A 249 2.54 18.99 11.82
N ASN A 250 1.92 20.10 11.42
CA ASN A 250 1.33 21.06 12.36
C ASN A 250 0.13 20.47 13.11
N VAL A 251 -0.72 19.70 12.42
CA VAL A 251 -1.85 18.97 13.03
C VAL A 251 -1.35 17.99 14.10
N VAL A 252 -0.30 17.21 13.79
CA VAL A 252 0.18 16.14 14.67
C VAL A 252 1.01 16.65 15.84
N HIS A 253 1.87 17.66 15.61
CA HIS A 253 2.96 17.96 16.55
C HIS A 253 2.79 19.26 17.34
N ARG A 254 1.92 20.16 16.94
CA ARG A 254 1.96 21.51 17.51
C ARG A 254 0.71 21.94 18.22
N GLY A 255 -0.46 21.37 18.00
CA GLY A 255 -1.71 21.79 18.66
C GLY A 255 -1.92 23.31 18.67
N LYS A 256 -1.30 24.03 17.70
CA LYS A 256 -1.18 25.48 17.74
C LYS A 256 -2.48 26.16 17.35
N ASP A 257 -2.64 27.33 17.95
CA ASP A 257 -3.56 28.44 17.71
C ASP A 257 -4.45 28.28 16.47
N TRP A 258 -5.63 27.73 16.69
CA TRP A 258 -6.50 27.14 15.67
C TRP A 258 -7.22 28.19 14.82
N ASN A 259 -7.48 29.37 15.38
CA ASN A 259 -8.31 30.38 14.75
C ASN A 259 -7.76 30.87 13.40
N ASN A 260 -6.44 30.86 13.22
CA ASN A 260 -5.81 31.28 11.97
C ASN A 260 -5.49 30.11 11.02
N ASN A 261 -5.57 28.86 11.49
CA ASN A 261 -5.10 27.69 10.74
C ASN A 261 -6.24 26.79 10.22
N ILE A 262 -7.47 26.98 10.71
CA ILE A 262 -8.62 26.16 10.26
C ILE A 262 -8.88 26.33 8.76
N LYS A 263 -8.76 27.53 8.22
CA LYS A 263 -8.91 27.80 6.79
C LYS A 263 -7.86 27.06 5.96
N VAL A 264 -6.61 27.08 6.42
CA VAL A 264 -5.51 26.35 5.76
C VAL A 264 -5.75 24.85 5.81
N LEU A 265 -6.19 24.33 6.95
CA LEU A 265 -6.53 22.91 7.10
C LEU A 265 -7.68 22.51 6.17
N TYR A 266 -8.77 23.27 6.14
CA TYR A 266 -9.94 23.02 5.31
C TYR A 266 -9.57 23.01 3.82
N HIS A 267 -8.88 24.05 3.33
CA HIS A 267 -8.48 24.13 1.93
C HIS A 267 -7.45 23.06 1.55
N SER A 268 -6.52 22.76 2.46
CA SER A 268 -5.55 21.68 2.24
C SER A 268 -6.25 20.32 2.11
N LEU A 269 -7.25 20.08 2.97
CA LEU A 269 -8.05 18.87 2.93
C LEU A 269 -8.83 18.76 1.62
N ASN A 270 -9.57 19.81 1.25
CA ASN A 270 -10.35 19.85 0.02
C ASN A 270 -9.50 19.55 -1.22
N ASN A 271 -8.37 20.24 -1.36
CA ASN A 271 -7.51 20.10 -2.54
C ASN A 271 -6.79 18.74 -2.54
N LEU A 272 -6.25 18.31 -1.39
CA LEU A 272 -5.53 17.03 -1.34
C LEU A 272 -6.48 15.86 -1.56
N LEU A 273 -7.73 15.94 -1.08
CA LEU A 273 -8.75 14.92 -1.32
C LEU A 273 -9.09 14.82 -2.80
N ALA A 274 -9.35 15.95 -3.47
CA ALA A 274 -9.64 15.98 -4.90
C ALA A 274 -8.46 15.48 -5.74
N ILE A 275 -7.22 15.88 -5.40
CA ILE A 275 -6.01 15.38 -6.07
C ILE A 275 -5.88 13.88 -5.88
N PHE A 276 -6.08 13.38 -4.65
CA PHE A 276 -5.88 11.98 -4.34
C PHE A 276 -6.98 11.09 -4.96
N GLU A 277 -8.22 11.55 -5.02
CA GLU A 277 -9.30 10.89 -5.77
C GLU A 277 -8.89 10.73 -7.25
N ASN A 278 -8.49 11.81 -7.92
CA ASN A 278 -8.01 11.75 -9.30
C ASN A 278 -6.81 10.81 -9.47
N VAL A 279 -5.88 10.79 -8.51
CA VAL A 279 -4.72 9.89 -8.53
C VAL A 279 -5.17 8.43 -8.45
N THR A 280 -6.13 8.10 -7.60
CA THR A 280 -6.61 6.73 -7.46
C THR A 280 -7.48 6.28 -8.63
N GLU A 281 -8.18 7.20 -9.30
CA GLU A 281 -8.97 6.90 -10.50
C GLU A 281 -8.12 6.79 -11.77
N LYS A 282 -7.05 7.59 -11.90
CA LYS A 282 -6.25 7.71 -13.13
C LYS A 282 -4.98 6.86 -13.13
N THR A 283 -4.69 6.14 -12.07
CA THR A 283 -3.44 5.36 -11.98
C THR A 283 -3.42 4.12 -12.89
N PHE A 284 -4.32 4.02 -13.89
CA PHE A 284 -4.43 2.87 -14.80
C PHE A 284 -4.71 3.26 -16.23
#